data_63bcc354500d08fb451cca0fb7acbd3f
#
_entry.id   63bcc354500d08fb451cca0fb7acbd3f
#
_cell.length_a   1.000
_cell.length_b   1.000
_cell.length_c   1.000
_cell.angle_alpha   90.00
_cell.angle_beta   90.00
_cell.angle_gamma   90.00
#
_symmetry.space_group_name_H-M   'P 1'
#
loop_
_entity.id
_entity.type
_entity.pdbx_description
1 polymer ?
#
loop_
_entity_poly.entity_id
_entity_poly.type
_entity_poly.pdbx_seq_one_letter_code
_entity_poly.pdbx_strand_id
1 'polypeptide(L)'
;MYLKSSDSEILVSSFGQGQRTILAHGGWVGSGELWTAPFESLSRSWRTATYDHRGTGGTRSSAPEITFDLLVSDLFRVLDALKIDTCVLAAESMGAMVAFEAALRKPDRFTGMVIVDGRYAGGRTPARDRLIAGCKADFSATMDAFVDACVPEPGCDAERAWAKLIAKRSNATAAVQMLECVEHVELESRLHSLKIPTLVLHGSMDVITPLASAERLLELIPHAKLAVADGAGHIPTVTRPEWVAANIDAFFAAV
;
A
#
# COMPACT_ATOMS: atom_id res chain seq x y z
N MET A 1 -8.33 -6.40 15.73
CA MET A 1 -9.02 -5.52 16.72
C MET A 1 -9.53 -4.25 16.04
N TYR A 2 -10.50 -3.52 16.66
CA TYR A 2 -10.93 -2.23 16.13
C TYR A 2 -10.38 -1.09 17.00
N LEU A 3 -9.71 -0.13 16.36
CA LEU A 3 -9.31 1.12 16.99
C LEU A 3 -10.41 2.15 16.80
N LYS A 4 -11.04 2.56 17.89
CA LYS A 4 -12.15 3.51 17.88
C LYS A 4 -11.67 4.95 18.02
N SER A 5 -12.31 5.85 17.29
CA SER A 5 -12.22 7.30 17.47
C SER A 5 -13.61 7.93 17.31
N SER A 6 -13.68 9.25 17.31
CA SER A 6 -14.93 9.99 17.13
C SER A 6 -15.56 9.75 15.74
N ASP A 7 -14.75 9.42 14.74
CA ASP A 7 -15.16 9.39 13.33
C ASP A 7 -14.78 8.09 12.60
N SER A 8 -14.16 7.12 13.29
CA SER A 8 -13.80 5.85 12.66
C SER A 8 -13.60 4.70 13.65
N GLU A 9 -13.79 3.48 13.14
CA GLU A 9 -13.39 2.22 13.73
C GLU A 9 -12.44 1.53 12.74
N ILE A 10 -11.13 1.67 12.96
CA ILE A 10 -10.10 1.13 12.07
C ILE A 10 -9.85 -0.34 12.44
N LEU A 11 -10.01 -1.26 11.49
CA LEU A 11 -9.65 -2.66 11.68
C LEU A 11 -8.13 -2.80 11.59
N VAL A 12 -7.54 -3.39 12.63
CA VAL A 12 -6.09 -3.62 12.73
C VAL A 12 -5.83 -5.08 13.05
N SER A 13 -4.83 -5.65 12.42
CA SER A 13 -4.31 -6.99 12.68
C SER A 13 -2.81 -6.92 12.98
N SER A 14 -2.34 -7.70 13.96
CA SER A 14 -0.91 -7.79 14.28
C SER A 14 -0.58 -9.20 14.74
N PHE A 15 0.51 -9.75 14.20
CA PHE A 15 0.97 -11.11 14.47
C PHE A 15 2.48 -11.13 14.66
N GLY A 16 2.98 -12.26 15.21
CA GLY A 16 4.40 -12.43 15.48
C GLY A 16 4.89 -11.65 16.70
N GLN A 17 6.09 -11.99 17.15
CA GLN A 17 6.74 -11.40 18.35
C GLN A 17 8.23 -11.12 18.10
N GLY A 18 8.63 -10.97 16.82
CA GLY A 18 10.01 -10.64 16.48
C GLY A 18 10.43 -9.25 16.98
N GLN A 19 11.73 -9.06 17.10
CA GLN A 19 12.28 -7.76 17.53
C GLN A 19 12.06 -6.65 16.48
N ARG A 20 12.04 -7.03 15.20
CA ARG A 20 11.74 -6.09 14.11
C ARG A 20 10.23 -5.99 13.92
N THR A 21 9.77 -4.78 13.72
CA THR A 21 8.34 -4.53 13.44
C THR A 21 8.18 -4.00 12.03
N ILE A 22 7.16 -4.49 11.31
CA ILE A 22 6.74 -3.97 10.01
C ILE A 22 5.25 -3.65 10.05
N LEU A 23 4.87 -2.44 9.63
CA LEU A 23 3.49 -2.02 9.42
C LEU A 23 3.24 -1.87 7.93
N ALA A 24 2.15 -2.42 7.42
CA ALA A 24 1.77 -2.28 6.02
C ALA A 24 0.49 -1.46 5.81
N HIS A 25 0.51 -0.66 4.75
CA HIS A 25 -0.60 0.11 4.20
C HIS A 25 -0.99 -0.44 2.82
N GLY A 26 -2.27 -0.71 2.60
CA GLY A 26 -2.76 -1.20 1.31
C GLY A 26 -2.79 -0.14 0.21
N GLY A 27 -3.11 -0.57 -1.00
CA GLY A 27 -3.28 0.30 -2.17
C GLY A 27 -4.64 1.04 -2.19
N TRP A 28 -5.03 1.58 -3.33
CA TRP A 28 -6.25 2.39 -3.53
C TRP A 28 -7.50 1.82 -2.86
N VAL A 29 -7.97 0.65 -3.29
CA VAL A 29 -9.12 -0.08 -2.70
C VAL A 29 -8.67 -1.35 -1.98
N GLY A 30 -7.37 -1.49 -1.76
CA GLY A 30 -6.74 -2.63 -1.15
C GLY A 30 -6.70 -2.49 0.37
N SER A 31 -7.22 -3.49 1.09
CA SER A 31 -7.13 -3.57 2.54
C SER A 31 -5.81 -4.20 3.01
N GLY A 32 -5.63 -4.29 4.33
CA GLY A 32 -4.50 -5.01 4.93
C GLY A 32 -4.38 -6.47 4.52
N GLU A 33 -5.43 -7.04 3.94
CA GLU A 33 -5.43 -8.42 3.43
C GLU A 33 -4.45 -8.67 2.28
N LEU A 34 -4.10 -7.63 1.50
CA LEU A 34 -3.08 -7.75 0.46
C LEU A 34 -1.72 -8.19 1.01
N TRP A 35 -1.47 -7.93 2.30
CA TRP A 35 -0.24 -8.26 2.99
C TRP A 35 -0.30 -9.57 3.80
N THR A 36 -1.45 -10.28 3.79
CA THR A 36 -1.63 -11.47 4.65
C THR A 36 -0.60 -12.55 4.34
N ALA A 37 -0.43 -12.92 3.08
CA ALA A 37 0.46 -14.01 2.71
C ALA A 37 1.96 -13.69 2.93
N PRO A 38 2.52 -12.53 2.51
CA PRO A 38 3.88 -12.16 2.88
C PRO A 38 4.10 -12.10 4.39
N PHE A 39 3.11 -11.61 5.14
CA PHE A 39 3.21 -11.45 6.59
C PHE A 39 3.05 -12.76 7.35
N GLU A 40 2.37 -13.76 6.82
CA GLU A 40 2.37 -15.12 7.36
C GLU A 40 3.81 -15.65 7.46
N SER A 41 4.60 -15.50 6.39
CA SER A 41 6.01 -15.90 6.37
C SER A 41 6.86 -15.03 7.31
N LEU A 42 6.74 -13.71 7.23
CA LEU A 42 7.53 -12.78 8.03
C LEU A 42 7.21 -12.85 9.53
N SER A 43 5.98 -13.18 9.93
CA SER A 43 5.58 -13.24 11.34
C SER A 43 6.33 -14.28 12.18
N ARG A 44 7.10 -15.18 11.54
CA ARG A 44 7.98 -16.13 12.22
C ARG A 44 9.18 -15.44 12.88
N SER A 45 9.65 -14.32 12.33
CA SER A 45 10.84 -13.58 12.79
C SER A 45 10.58 -12.09 13.04
N TRP A 46 9.46 -11.56 12.58
CA TRP A 46 9.02 -10.18 12.72
C TRP A 46 7.73 -10.06 13.52
N ARG A 47 7.51 -8.91 14.13
CA ARG A 47 6.18 -8.44 14.49
C ARG A 47 5.57 -7.77 13.27
N THR A 48 4.54 -8.35 12.68
CA THR A 48 3.83 -7.80 11.52
C THR A 48 2.55 -7.10 11.96
N ALA A 49 2.20 -6.02 11.31
CA ALA A 49 0.96 -5.31 11.53
C ALA A 49 0.39 -4.79 10.21
N THR A 50 -0.93 -4.91 10.04
CA THR A 50 -1.70 -4.33 8.94
C THR A 50 -2.91 -3.61 9.47
N TYR A 51 -3.46 -2.74 8.68
CA TYR A 51 -4.76 -2.15 8.96
C TYR A 51 -5.52 -1.86 7.66
N ASP A 52 -6.83 -1.87 7.76
CA ASP A 52 -7.69 -1.43 6.68
C ASP A 52 -7.83 0.09 6.78
N HIS A 53 -7.31 0.81 5.80
CA HIS A 53 -7.48 2.26 5.78
C HIS A 53 -8.94 2.64 5.47
N ARG A 54 -9.31 3.90 5.67
CA ARG A 54 -10.68 4.38 5.42
C ARG A 54 -11.14 4.01 4.02
N GLY A 55 -12.36 3.49 3.95
CA GLY A 55 -12.98 3.07 2.70
C GLY A 55 -12.55 1.69 2.20
N THR A 56 -11.81 0.91 2.99
CA THR A 56 -11.42 -0.46 2.61
C THR A 56 -11.76 -1.47 3.70
N GLY A 57 -11.86 -2.73 3.30
CA GLY A 57 -11.96 -3.88 4.19
C GLY A 57 -13.06 -3.77 5.24
N GLY A 58 -12.68 -3.99 6.51
CA GLY A 58 -13.58 -3.94 7.66
C GLY A 58 -13.60 -2.59 8.39
N THR A 59 -12.82 -1.60 7.95
CA THR A 59 -12.81 -0.27 8.58
C THR A 59 -14.10 0.49 8.29
N ARG A 60 -14.68 1.07 9.34
CA ARG A 60 -15.89 1.92 9.27
C ARG A 60 -15.49 3.36 9.48
N SER A 61 -15.99 4.26 8.65
CA SER A 61 -15.78 5.71 8.77
C SER A 61 -17.10 6.45 8.69
N SER A 62 -17.31 7.41 9.59
CA SER A 62 -18.40 8.38 9.56
C SER A 62 -17.92 9.77 9.11
N ALA A 63 -16.65 9.92 8.78
CA ALA A 63 -16.13 11.16 8.19
C ALA A 63 -16.87 11.47 6.88
N PRO A 64 -17.22 12.72 6.61
CA PRO A 64 -17.97 13.11 5.42
C PRO A 64 -17.16 12.88 4.13
N GLU A 65 -15.84 12.90 4.23
CA GLU A 65 -14.92 12.68 3.13
C GLU A 65 -13.63 11.99 3.58
N ILE A 66 -12.94 11.34 2.66
CA ILE A 66 -11.62 10.78 2.85
C ILE A 66 -10.61 11.80 2.31
N THR A 67 -9.79 12.36 3.19
CA THR A 67 -8.71 13.27 2.81
C THR A 67 -7.35 12.59 2.93
N PHE A 68 -6.36 13.09 2.19
CA PHE A 68 -5.00 12.57 2.28
C PHE A 68 -4.40 12.71 3.69
N ASP A 69 -4.68 13.84 4.35
CA ASP A 69 -4.24 14.07 5.74
C ASP A 69 -4.89 13.10 6.73
N LEU A 70 -6.15 12.72 6.53
CA LEU A 70 -6.79 11.69 7.35
C LEU A 70 -6.11 10.34 7.19
N LEU A 71 -5.76 9.93 5.96
CA LEU A 71 -5.05 8.66 5.72
C LEU A 71 -3.69 8.65 6.42
N VAL A 72 -2.91 9.73 6.33
CA VAL A 72 -1.61 9.86 7.01
C VAL A 72 -1.78 9.89 8.54
N SER A 73 -2.79 10.59 9.05
CA SER A 73 -3.05 10.68 10.48
C SER A 73 -3.48 9.34 11.07
N ASP A 74 -4.30 8.58 10.35
CA ASP A 74 -4.74 7.25 10.76
C ASP A 74 -3.56 6.27 10.85
N LEU A 75 -2.57 6.35 9.95
CA LEU A 75 -1.35 5.55 10.04
C LEU A 75 -0.63 5.79 11.37
N PHE A 76 -0.43 7.04 11.78
CA PHE A 76 0.18 7.36 13.07
C PHE A 76 -0.67 6.90 14.26
N ARG A 77 -1.99 7.04 14.17
CA ARG A 77 -2.90 6.52 15.21
C ARG A 77 -2.79 5.00 15.36
N VAL A 78 -2.65 4.27 14.26
CA VAL A 78 -2.43 2.82 14.30
C VAL A 78 -1.11 2.49 14.99
N LEU A 79 -0.02 3.17 14.64
CA LEU A 79 1.29 3.00 15.30
C LEU A 79 1.19 3.23 16.81
N ASP A 80 0.58 4.35 17.23
CA ASP A 80 0.47 4.73 18.64
C ASP A 80 -0.41 3.75 19.43
N ALA A 81 -1.54 3.31 18.85
CA ALA A 81 -2.43 2.36 19.49
C ALA A 81 -1.82 0.96 19.63
N LEU A 82 -0.98 0.54 18.68
CA LEU A 82 -0.22 -0.70 18.75
C LEU A 82 1.04 -0.60 19.61
N LYS A 83 1.35 0.60 20.14
CA LYS A 83 2.59 0.89 20.88
C LYS A 83 3.83 0.52 20.04
N ILE A 84 3.82 0.94 18.79
CA ILE A 84 4.95 0.79 17.87
C ILE A 84 5.67 2.13 17.83
N ASP A 85 6.80 2.21 18.52
CA ASP A 85 7.61 3.44 18.54
C ASP A 85 8.30 3.64 17.20
N THR A 86 8.92 2.59 16.67
CA THR A 86 9.56 2.59 15.35
C THR A 86 9.25 1.29 14.60
N CYS A 87 9.21 1.37 13.26
CA CYS A 87 9.00 0.19 12.41
C CYS A 87 9.56 0.39 11.00
N VAL A 88 9.63 -0.70 10.25
CA VAL A 88 9.66 -0.66 8.79
C VAL A 88 8.24 -0.35 8.31
N LEU A 89 8.08 0.63 7.43
CA LEU A 89 6.80 0.98 6.82
C LEU A 89 6.71 0.38 5.43
N ALA A 90 5.79 -0.55 5.24
CA ALA A 90 5.50 -1.14 3.94
C ALA A 90 4.25 -0.50 3.33
N ALA A 91 4.24 -0.30 2.02
CA ALA A 91 3.07 0.24 1.33
C ALA A 91 3.03 -0.21 -0.13
N GLU A 92 1.82 -0.29 -0.67
CA GLU A 92 1.56 -0.74 -2.02
C GLU A 92 0.83 0.32 -2.83
N SER A 93 1.21 0.48 -4.11
CA SER A 93 0.50 1.31 -5.08
C SER A 93 0.27 2.75 -4.56
N MET A 94 -0.98 3.20 -4.51
CA MET A 94 -1.36 4.52 -3.98
C MET A 94 -0.98 4.68 -2.50
N GLY A 95 -0.96 3.60 -1.72
CA GLY A 95 -0.54 3.63 -0.33
C GLY A 95 0.89 4.10 -0.13
N ALA A 96 1.75 3.96 -1.14
CA ALA A 96 3.11 4.49 -1.12
C ALA A 96 3.13 6.02 -0.92
N MET A 97 2.15 6.75 -1.46
CA MET A 97 2.06 8.20 -1.24
C MET A 97 1.83 8.53 0.23
N VAL A 98 0.97 7.76 0.92
CA VAL A 98 0.73 7.91 2.37
C VAL A 98 1.99 7.58 3.16
N ALA A 99 2.70 6.51 2.78
CA ALA A 99 3.95 6.10 3.42
C ALA A 99 5.07 7.14 3.25
N PHE A 100 5.24 7.68 2.05
CA PHE A 100 6.21 8.74 1.80
C PHE A 100 5.90 10.00 2.63
N GLU A 101 4.66 10.45 2.63
CA GLU A 101 4.26 11.61 3.42
C GLU A 101 4.44 11.38 4.92
N ALA A 102 4.10 10.19 5.43
CA ALA A 102 4.32 9.84 6.82
C ALA A 102 5.82 9.87 7.18
N ALA A 103 6.69 9.30 6.34
CA ALA A 103 8.13 9.30 6.56
C ALA A 103 8.74 10.71 6.46
N LEU A 104 8.23 11.57 5.58
CA LEU A 104 8.64 12.97 5.48
C LEU A 104 8.21 13.79 6.70
N ARG A 105 7.02 13.52 7.27
CA ARG A 105 6.52 14.22 8.47
C ARG A 105 7.22 13.78 9.75
N LYS A 106 7.49 12.49 9.92
CA LYS A 106 8.08 11.92 11.14
C LYS A 106 9.09 10.82 10.79
N PRO A 107 10.26 11.18 10.24
CA PRO A 107 11.27 10.20 9.82
C PRO A 107 11.75 9.29 10.94
N ASP A 108 11.84 9.79 12.16
CA ASP A 108 12.30 9.04 13.34
C ASP A 108 11.37 7.88 13.74
N ARG A 109 10.14 7.82 13.19
CA ARG A 109 9.22 6.70 13.42
C ARG A 109 9.51 5.50 12.53
N PHE A 110 10.43 5.62 11.56
CA PHE A 110 10.64 4.58 10.56
C PHE A 110 12.11 4.20 10.44
N THR A 111 12.39 2.91 10.66
CA THR A 111 13.72 2.30 10.52
C THR A 111 14.00 1.85 9.07
N GLY A 112 13.00 1.87 8.22
CA GLY A 112 13.11 1.56 6.81
C GLY A 112 11.75 1.64 6.11
N MET A 113 11.78 1.47 4.78
CA MET A 113 10.59 1.52 3.94
C MET A 113 10.62 0.40 2.90
N VAL A 114 9.44 -0.18 2.63
CA VAL A 114 9.20 -1.11 1.52
C VAL A 114 8.08 -0.55 0.65
N ILE A 115 8.37 -0.32 -0.62
CA ILE A 115 7.41 0.20 -1.59
C ILE A 115 7.18 -0.85 -2.67
N VAL A 116 5.94 -1.31 -2.79
CA VAL A 116 5.53 -2.32 -3.77
C VAL A 116 4.67 -1.66 -4.84
N ASP A 117 5.12 -1.69 -6.09
CA ASP A 117 4.44 -1.08 -7.25
C ASP A 117 3.94 0.35 -6.99
N GLY A 118 4.76 1.11 -6.25
CA GLY A 118 4.36 2.34 -5.59
C GLY A 118 4.18 3.54 -6.51
N ARG A 119 3.17 4.36 -6.19
CA ARG A 119 2.98 5.70 -6.75
C ARG A 119 3.61 6.75 -5.83
N TYR A 120 4.16 7.81 -6.42
CA TYR A 120 4.78 8.93 -5.70
C TYR A 120 4.26 10.30 -6.15
N ALA A 121 3.39 10.33 -7.14
CA ALA A 121 2.80 11.56 -7.65
C ALA A 121 1.28 11.44 -7.79
N GLY A 122 0.59 12.50 -7.45
CA GLY A 122 -0.82 12.72 -7.72
C GLY A 122 -1.05 13.14 -9.17
N GLY A 123 -2.09 13.94 -9.39
CA GLY A 123 -2.42 14.53 -10.68
C GLY A 123 -3.57 13.85 -11.41
N ARG A 124 -4.12 14.58 -12.37
CA ARG A 124 -5.18 14.09 -13.25
C ARG A 124 -4.58 13.36 -14.42
N THR A 125 -5.08 12.15 -14.66
CA THR A 125 -4.74 11.35 -15.84
C THR A 125 -6.00 10.81 -16.48
N PRO A 126 -6.01 10.54 -17.80
CA PRO A 126 -7.15 9.90 -18.45
C PRO A 126 -7.52 8.53 -17.83
N ALA A 127 -6.55 7.79 -17.31
CA ALA A 127 -6.78 6.52 -16.63
C ALA A 127 -7.54 6.73 -15.31
N ARG A 128 -7.12 7.70 -14.49
CA ARG A 128 -7.82 8.08 -13.26
C ARG A 128 -9.25 8.54 -13.55
N ASP A 129 -9.45 9.41 -14.52
CA ASP A 129 -10.78 9.93 -14.87
C ASP A 129 -11.72 8.79 -15.34
N ARG A 130 -11.19 7.81 -16.09
CA ARG A 130 -11.94 6.59 -16.46
C ARG A 130 -12.32 5.74 -15.23
N LEU A 131 -11.41 5.57 -14.27
CA LEU A 131 -11.70 4.83 -13.03
C LEU A 131 -12.80 5.53 -12.22
N ILE A 132 -12.74 6.86 -12.06
CA ILE A 132 -13.76 7.65 -11.38
C ILE A 132 -15.12 7.50 -12.08
N ALA A 133 -15.17 7.66 -13.40
CA ALA A 133 -16.39 7.50 -14.17
C ALA A 133 -16.96 6.08 -14.07
N GLY A 134 -16.10 5.07 -14.17
CA GLY A 134 -16.47 3.67 -14.02
C GLY A 134 -17.04 3.36 -12.64
N CYS A 135 -16.36 3.81 -11.56
CA CYS A 135 -16.85 3.63 -10.18
C CYS A 135 -18.23 4.25 -9.96
N LYS A 136 -18.50 5.41 -10.58
CA LYS A 136 -19.82 6.07 -10.50
C LYS A 136 -20.89 5.35 -11.32
N ALA A 137 -20.53 4.70 -12.42
CA ALA A 137 -21.45 4.00 -13.31
C ALA A 137 -21.73 2.55 -12.84
N ASP A 138 -20.70 1.76 -12.60
CA ASP A 138 -20.75 0.38 -12.10
C ASP A 138 -19.46 0.06 -11.35
N PHE A 139 -19.53 0.22 -10.04
CA PHE A 139 -18.37 -0.04 -9.15
C PHE A 139 -17.88 -1.48 -9.25
N SER A 140 -18.81 -2.46 -9.26
CA SER A 140 -18.44 -3.88 -9.26
C SER A 140 -17.70 -4.28 -10.54
N ALA A 141 -18.25 -3.91 -11.70
CA ALA A 141 -17.61 -4.17 -12.99
C ALA A 141 -16.27 -3.42 -13.13
N THR A 142 -16.19 -2.20 -12.59
CA THR A 142 -14.94 -1.42 -12.61
C THR A 142 -13.85 -2.10 -11.77
N MET A 143 -14.19 -2.63 -10.58
CA MET A 143 -13.24 -3.38 -9.76
C MET A 143 -12.79 -4.68 -10.43
N ASP A 144 -13.71 -5.40 -11.09
CA ASP A 144 -13.33 -6.60 -11.84
C ASP A 144 -12.29 -6.27 -12.93
N ALA A 145 -12.56 -5.27 -13.75
CA ALA A 145 -11.65 -4.86 -14.83
C ALA A 145 -10.32 -4.31 -14.30
N PHE A 146 -10.33 -3.56 -13.19
CA PHE A 146 -9.13 -3.04 -12.56
C PHE A 146 -8.24 -4.18 -12.04
N VAL A 147 -8.82 -5.15 -11.32
CA VAL A 147 -8.06 -6.29 -10.80
C VAL A 147 -7.56 -7.21 -11.91
N ASP A 148 -8.34 -7.40 -12.99
CA ASP A 148 -7.87 -8.15 -14.16
C ASP A 148 -6.62 -7.50 -14.79
N ALA A 149 -6.53 -6.18 -14.78
CA ALA A 149 -5.32 -5.45 -15.21
C ALA A 149 -4.18 -5.53 -14.19
N CYS A 150 -4.49 -5.61 -12.88
CA CYS A 150 -3.48 -5.77 -11.82
C CYS A 150 -2.82 -7.15 -11.83
N VAL A 151 -3.54 -8.19 -12.24
CA VAL A 151 -3.08 -9.60 -12.23
C VAL A 151 -3.15 -10.18 -13.64
N PRO A 152 -2.24 -9.78 -14.55
CA PRO A 152 -2.20 -10.30 -15.91
C PRO A 152 -1.58 -11.70 -15.99
N GLU A 153 -1.00 -12.22 -14.91
CA GLU A 153 -0.26 -13.47 -14.88
C GLU A 153 -1.16 -14.67 -15.20
N PRO A 154 -0.72 -15.57 -16.08
CA PRO A 154 -1.39 -16.85 -16.30
C PRO A 154 -1.29 -17.74 -15.06
N GLY A 155 -2.36 -18.46 -14.75
CA GLY A 155 -2.41 -19.42 -13.63
C GLY A 155 -2.64 -18.77 -12.25
N CYS A 156 -2.85 -17.44 -12.17
CA CYS A 156 -3.19 -16.72 -10.94
C CYS A 156 -4.69 -16.42 -10.81
N ASP A 157 -5.55 -17.38 -11.22
CA ASP A 157 -7.00 -17.16 -11.20
C ASP A 157 -7.58 -17.10 -9.77
N ALA A 158 -7.03 -17.85 -8.84
CA ALA A 158 -7.43 -17.83 -7.44
C ALA A 158 -7.04 -16.51 -6.77
N GLU A 159 -5.82 -16.05 -6.99
CA GLU A 159 -5.28 -14.78 -6.51
C GLU A 159 -6.08 -13.60 -7.07
N ARG A 160 -6.38 -13.64 -8.37
CA ARG A 160 -7.22 -12.65 -9.05
C ARG A 160 -8.62 -12.62 -8.46
N ALA A 161 -9.25 -13.77 -8.25
CA ALA A 161 -10.57 -13.86 -7.63
C ALA A 161 -10.56 -13.29 -6.20
N TRP A 162 -9.53 -13.60 -5.42
CA TRP A 162 -9.38 -13.06 -4.08
C TRP A 162 -9.16 -11.54 -4.08
N ALA A 163 -8.30 -11.03 -4.94
CA ALA A 163 -8.07 -9.59 -5.09
C ALA A 163 -9.37 -8.83 -5.47
N LYS A 164 -10.22 -9.43 -6.33
CA LYS A 164 -11.56 -8.89 -6.65
C LYS A 164 -12.46 -8.80 -5.42
N LEU A 165 -12.44 -9.81 -4.56
CA LEU A 165 -13.20 -9.77 -3.29
C LEU A 165 -12.68 -8.69 -2.35
N ILE A 166 -11.36 -8.50 -2.25
CA ILE A 166 -10.77 -7.43 -1.44
C ILE A 166 -11.21 -6.06 -1.96
N ALA A 167 -11.03 -5.80 -3.25
CA ALA A 167 -11.37 -4.51 -3.86
C ALA A 167 -12.86 -4.15 -3.71
N LYS A 168 -13.75 -5.14 -3.85
CA LYS A 168 -15.21 -4.97 -3.75
C LYS A 168 -15.73 -4.76 -2.32
N ARG A 169 -14.88 -4.87 -1.28
CA ARG A 169 -15.24 -4.45 0.09
C ARG A 169 -15.19 -2.94 0.28
N SER A 170 -14.60 -2.21 -0.64
CA SER A 170 -14.80 -0.77 -0.76
C SER A 170 -16.18 -0.45 -1.36
N ASN A 171 -16.43 0.82 -1.63
CA ASN A 171 -17.63 1.27 -2.33
C ASN A 171 -17.30 2.42 -3.27
N ALA A 172 -18.23 2.74 -4.18
CA ALA A 172 -18.02 3.75 -5.21
C ALA A 172 -17.61 5.12 -4.64
N THR A 173 -18.26 5.57 -3.57
CA THR A 173 -17.98 6.88 -2.95
C THR A 173 -16.57 6.91 -2.38
N ALA A 174 -16.19 5.92 -1.58
CA ALA A 174 -14.86 5.84 -0.98
C ALA A 174 -13.76 5.71 -2.05
N ALA A 175 -13.97 4.86 -3.05
CA ALA A 175 -13.02 4.68 -4.14
C ALA A 175 -12.79 5.98 -4.93
N VAL A 176 -13.83 6.75 -5.21
CA VAL A 176 -13.73 8.04 -5.88
C VAL A 176 -13.00 9.06 -4.99
N GLN A 177 -13.42 9.20 -3.73
CA GLN A 177 -12.78 10.13 -2.78
C GLN A 177 -11.28 9.85 -2.61
N MET A 178 -10.87 8.59 -2.55
CA MET A 178 -9.45 8.21 -2.46
C MET A 178 -8.65 8.61 -3.71
N LEU A 179 -9.23 8.51 -4.91
CA LEU A 179 -8.57 9.02 -6.11
C LEU A 179 -8.50 10.55 -6.11
N GLU A 180 -9.56 11.22 -5.64
CA GLU A 180 -9.65 12.68 -5.60
C GLU A 180 -8.71 13.27 -4.54
N CYS A 181 -8.58 12.65 -3.36
CA CYS A 181 -7.77 13.17 -2.26
C CYS A 181 -6.26 13.22 -2.55
N VAL A 182 -5.77 12.45 -3.51
CA VAL A 182 -4.35 12.45 -3.91
C VAL A 182 -4.07 13.33 -5.13
N GLU A 183 -5.08 13.98 -5.72
CA GLU A 183 -4.94 14.73 -6.98
C GLU A 183 -3.87 15.83 -6.92
N HIS A 184 -3.80 16.53 -5.81
CA HIS A 184 -2.89 17.67 -5.61
C HIS A 184 -1.68 17.34 -4.73
N VAL A 185 -1.44 16.06 -4.48
CA VAL A 185 -0.32 15.64 -3.64
C VAL A 185 0.97 15.64 -4.46
N GLU A 186 1.92 16.49 -4.07
CA GLU A 186 3.22 16.64 -4.69
C GLU A 186 4.30 16.13 -3.74
N LEU A 187 4.86 14.96 -4.03
CA LEU A 187 5.92 14.33 -3.23
C LEU A 187 7.26 14.32 -3.94
N GLU A 188 7.26 14.28 -5.27
CA GLU A 188 8.46 14.03 -6.07
C GLU A 188 9.63 14.94 -5.68
N SER A 189 9.39 16.24 -5.55
CA SER A 189 10.42 17.23 -5.18
C SER A 189 10.97 17.05 -3.76
N ARG A 190 10.29 16.28 -2.91
CA ARG A 190 10.62 16.09 -1.49
C ARG A 190 11.27 14.74 -1.19
N LEU A 191 11.14 13.74 -2.08
CA LEU A 191 11.61 12.37 -1.84
C LEU A 191 13.13 12.28 -1.65
N HIS A 192 13.92 13.17 -2.26
CA HIS A 192 15.38 13.23 -2.07
C HIS A 192 15.80 13.50 -0.62
N SER A 193 14.92 14.03 0.21
CA SER A 193 15.19 14.28 1.63
C SER A 193 15.04 13.03 2.52
N LEU A 194 14.39 11.97 2.02
CA LEU A 194 14.32 10.70 2.74
C LEU A 194 15.70 10.10 2.92
N LYS A 195 16.01 9.64 4.13
CA LYS A 195 17.31 9.04 4.48
C LYS A 195 17.19 7.61 5.02
N ILE A 196 15.96 7.13 5.20
CA ILE A 196 15.73 5.78 5.71
C ILE A 196 16.00 4.73 4.63
N PRO A 197 16.57 3.56 4.97
CA PRO A 197 16.75 2.46 4.03
C PRO A 197 15.45 2.13 3.29
N THR A 198 15.47 2.11 1.96
CA THR A 198 14.27 1.94 1.13
C THR A 198 14.46 0.79 0.16
N LEU A 199 13.54 -0.18 0.21
CA LEU A 199 13.41 -1.27 -0.74
C LEU A 199 12.21 -1.01 -1.66
N VAL A 200 12.43 -1.02 -2.96
CA VAL A 200 11.38 -0.96 -3.98
C VAL A 200 11.23 -2.34 -4.58
N LEU A 201 10.02 -2.88 -4.55
CA LEU A 201 9.64 -4.14 -5.17
C LEU A 201 8.68 -3.83 -6.31
N HIS A 202 8.88 -4.44 -7.48
CA HIS A 202 8.05 -4.09 -8.65
C HIS A 202 7.81 -5.29 -9.56
N GLY A 203 6.57 -5.43 -10.05
CA GLY A 203 6.25 -6.45 -11.04
C GLY A 203 6.66 -6.04 -12.46
N SER A 204 7.34 -6.91 -13.21
CA SER A 204 7.80 -6.58 -14.57
C SER A 204 6.66 -6.40 -15.58
N MET A 205 5.48 -6.95 -15.29
CA MET A 205 4.28 -6.86 -16.13
C MET A 205 3.25 -5.85 -15.59
N ASP A 206 3.63 -4.98 -14.63
CA ASP A 206 2.72 -3.98 -14.09
C ASP A 206 2.34 -2.92 -15.14
N VAL A 207 1.06 -2.93 -15.52
CA VAL A 207 0.47 -1.95 -16.46
C VAL A 207 -0.25 -0.81 -15.75
N ILE A 208 -0.41 -0.90 -14.43
CA ILE A 208 -1.05 0.14 -13.60
C ILE A 208 -0.03 1.22 -13.22
N THR A 209 1.13 0.77 -12.70
CA THR A 209 2.29 1.62 -12.41
C THR A 209 3.48 1.03 -13.17
N PRO A 210 3.82 1.55 -14.35
CA PRO A 210 4.89 0.97 -15.17
C PRO A 210 6.24 0.94 -14.45
N LEU A 211 7.08 -0.06 -14.75
CA LEU A 211 8.42 -0.26 -14.14
C LEU A 211 9.29 1.01 -14.17
N ALA A 212 9.15 1.83 -15.22
CA ALA A 212 9.82 3.14 -15.30
C ALA A 212 9.51 4.06 -14.10
N SER A 213 8.37 3.86 -13.42
CA SER A 213 8.05 4.60 -12.19
C SER A 213 8.93 4.17 -11.02
N ALA A 214 9.26 2.87 -10.93
CA ALA A 214 10.21 2.37 -9.93
C ALA A 214 11.64 2.83 -10.23
N GLU A 215 12.06 2.81 -11.50
CA GLU A 215 13.36 3.35 -11.92
C GLU A 215 13.48 4.84 -11.58
N ARG A 216 12.42 5.62 -11.80
CA ARG A 216 12.38 7.02 -11.40
C ARG A 216 12.46 7.21 -9.87
N LEU A 217 11.87 6.31 -9.07
CA LEU A 217 12.02 6.35 -7.61
C LEU A 217 13.47 6.19 -7.16
N LEU A 218 14.29 5.38 -7.85
CA LEU A 218 15.71 5.26 -7.53
C LEU A 218 16.50 6.54 -7.82
N GLU A 219 16.10 7.31 -8.82
CA GLU A 219 16.69 8.63 -9.08
C GLU A 219 16.31 9.63 -7.98
N LEU A 220 15.06 9.57 -7.49
CA LEU A 220 14.54 10.45 -6.44
C LEU A 220 15.05 10.07 -5.04
N ILE A 221 15.33 8.78 -4.81
CA ILE A 221 15.85 8.23 -3.55
C ILE A 221 17.10 7.40 -3.86
N PRO A 222 18.28 8.04 -4.04
CA PRO A 222 19.48 7.38 -4.60
C PRO A 222 20.04 6.20 -3.81
N HIS A 223 19.64 6.05 -2.54
CA HIS A 223 20.03 4.91 -1.69
C HIS A 223 19.00 3.79 -1.69
N ALA A 224 17.87 3.95 -2.37
CA ALA A 224 16.88 2.88 -2.54
C ALA A 224 17.44 1.73 -3.38
N LYS A 225 16.98 0.52 -3.10
CA LYS A 225 17.29 -0.66 -3.91
C LYS A 225 16.01 -1.18 -4.58
N LEU A 226 16.12 -1.58 -5.83
CA LEU A 226 15.03 -2.17 -6.61
C LEU A 226 15.24 -3.66 -6.75
N ALA A 227 14.18 -4.43 -6.51
CA ALA A 227 14.06 -5.81 -6.95
C ALA A 227 12.82 -5.93 -7.84
N VAL A 228 12.97 -6.61 -8.97
CA VAL A 228 11.90 -6.80 -9.96
C VAL A 228 11.42 -8.24 -9.93
N ALA A 229 10.11 -8.44 -9.75
CA ALA A 229 9.46 -9.74 -9.85
C ALA A 229 9.16 -10.04 -11.32
N ASP A 230 9.96 -10.90 -11.94
CA ASP A 230 9.75 -11.26 -13.34
C ASP A 230 8.41 -11.97 -13.55
N GLY A 231 7.66 -11.53 -14.57
CA GLY A 231 6.33 -12.05 -14.90
C GLY A 231 5.23 -11.71 -13.90
N ALA A 232 5.47 -10.86 -12.90
CA ALA A 232 4.44 -10.40 -11.96
C ALA A 232 3.79 -9.09 -12.42
N GLY A 233 2.50 -8.92 -12.10
CA GLY A 233 1.73 -7.69 -12.30
C GLY A 233 1.82 -6.73 -11.14
N HIS A 234 0.74 -5.97 -10.89
CA HIS A 234 0.67 -4.85 -9.94
C HIS A 234 0.58 -5.23 -8.46
N ILE A 235 0.28 -6.49 -8.13
CA ILE A 235 0.10 -6.93 -6.74
C ILE A 235 0.93 -8.17 -6.41
N PRO A 236 2.28 -8.12 -6.50
CA PRO A 236 3.14 -9.25 -6.16
C PRO A 236 3.01 -9.66 -4.70
N THR A 237 2.49 -8.84 -3.82
CA THR A 237 2.10 -9.20 -2.45
C THR A 237 1.10 -10.35 -2.43
N VAL A 238 0.27 -10.48 -3.46
CA VAL A 238 -0.73 -11.54 -3.61
C VAL A 238 -0.24 -12.65 -4.52
N THR A 239 0.42 -12.31 -5.65
CA THR A 239 0.80 -13.31 -6.67
C THR A 239 2.19 -13.91 -6.47
N ARG A 240 3.06 -13.27 -5.67
CA ARG A 240 4.45 -13.68 -5.36
C ARG A 240 4.81 -13.47 -3.89
N PRO A 241 3.97 -13.90 -2.92
CA PRO A 241 4.10 -13.51 -1.50
C PRO A 241 5.42 -13.97 -0.88
N GLU A 242 5.92 -15.16 -1.23
CA GLU A 242 7.19 -15.69 -0.72
C GLU A 242 8.38 -14.86 -1.24
N TRP A 243 8.31 -14.42 -2.50
CA TRP A 243 9.33 -13.56 -3.10
C TRP A 243 9.35 -12.20 -2.40
N VAL A 244 8.18 -11.60 -2.12
CA VAL A 244 8.07 -10.34 -1.37
C VAL A 244 8.66 -10.50 0.02
N ALA A 245 8.27 -11.53 0.77
CA ALA A 245 8.76 -11.78 2.12
C ALA A 245 10.28 -12.00 2.16
N ALA A 246 10.82 -12.81 1.23
CA ALA A 246 12.25 -13.10 1.14
C ALA A 246 13.08 -11.84 0.84
N ASN A 247 12.62 -10.98 -0.07
CA ASN A 247 13.32 -9.73 -0.37
C ASN A 247 13.30 -8.75 0.81
N ILE A 248 12.19 -8.65 1.54
CA ILE A 248 12.09 -7.83 2.75
C ILE A 248 13.08 -8.34 3.80
N ASP A 249 13.04 -9.63 4.11
CA ASP A 249 13.90 -10.22 5.15
C ASP A 249 15.40 -10.08 4.79
N ALA A 250 15.77 -10.39 3.55
CA ALA A 250 17.15 -10.26 3.08
C ALA A 250 17.64 -8.80 3.11
N PHE A 251 16.82 -7.84 2.68
CA PHE A 251 17.21 -6.43 2.66
C PHE A 251 17.47 -5.91 4.07
N PHE A 252 16.56 -6.17 5.00
CA PHE A 252 16.70 -5.68 6.38
C PHE A 252 17.61 -6.54 7.25
N ALA A 253 18.06 -7.70 6.80
CA ALA A 253 19.14 -8.44 7.44
C ALA A 253 20.52 -7.81 7.17
N ALA A 254 20.64 -7.04 6.08
CA ALA A 254 21.90 -6.42 5.64
C ALA A 254 22.03 -4.94 6.08
N VAL A 255 21.02 -4.37 6.71
CA VAL A 255 20.92 -2.96 7.17
C VAL A 255 20.74 -2.96 8.69
#